data_97f7d36e4b430181550df354e3b9744e
#
_entry.id   97f7d36e4b430181550df354e3b9744e
#
_cell.length_a   1.000
_cell.length_b   1.000
_cell.length_c   1.000
_cell.angle_alpha   90.00
_cell.angle_beta   90.00
_cell.angle_gamma   90.00
#
_symmetry.space_group_name_H-M   'P 1'
#
loop_
_entity.id
_entity.type
_entity.pdbx_description
1 polymer ?
#
loop_
_entity_poly.entity_id
_entity_poly.type
_entity_poly.pdbx_seq_one_letter_code
_entity_poly.pdbx_strand_id
1 'polypeptide(L)'
;MERWKTEKSETLLDTPWVKVRRDRVVLPNGAKMDDFYAITIRDASAVVALDEGGNLILKREYRYCYDRELLEIPAGAFNDGETDPLLVAKRELLEETGYVSDCWEYLGPTLQRSAGGLPSERAALLESSAQAWSLD
;
A
#
# COMPACT_ATOMS: atom_id res chain seq x y z
N MET A 1 5.61 -20.92 13.89
CA MET A 1 6.79 -20.17 13.37
C MET A 1 7.38 -19.40 14.54
N GLU A 2 8.66 -19.61 14.85
CA GLU A 2 9.33 -18.86 15.91
C GLU A 2 9.63 -17.43 15.45
N ARG A 3 9.44 -16.48 16.37
CA ARG A 3 9.65 -15.05 16.08
C ARG A 3 11.11 -14.67 16.29
N TRP A 4 11.60 -13.76 15.47
CA TRP A 4 12.90 -13.12 15.68
C TRP A 4 12.83 -12.21 16.91
N LYS A 5 13.94 -12.08 17.60
CA LYS A 5 14.05 -11.20 18.78
C LYS A 5 14.86 -9.96 18.39
N THR A 6 14.28 -8.78 18.58
CA THR A 6 15.01 -7.52 18.44
C THR A 6 15.78 -7.23 19.74
N GLU A 7 17.11 -7.10 19.66
CA GLU A 7 17.98 -6.72 20.78
C GLU A 7 18.19 -5.21 20.87
N LYS A 8 18.27 -4.53 19.72
CA LYS A 8 18.45 -3.08 19.63
C LYS A 8 17.77 -2.56 18.36
N SER A 9 17.23 -1.37 18.47
CA SER A 9 16.66 -0.64 17.33
C SER A 9 17.16 0.80 17.32
N GLU A 10 17.49 1.30 16.14
CA GLU A 10 17.93 2.68 15.91
C GLU A 10 17.17 3.26 14.73
N THR A 11 16.48 4.37 14.94
CA THR A 11 15.81 5.09 13.87
C THR A 11 16.82 5.92 13.10
N LEU A 12 16.93 5.68 11.80
CA LEU A 12 17.85 6.35 10.89
C LEU A 12 17.16 7.49 10.12
N LEU A 13 15.88 7.34 9.80
CA LEU A 13 15.05 8.32 9.13
C LEU A 13 13.64 8.24 9.69
N ASP A 14 13.05 9.39 9.98
CA ASP A 14 11.65 9.50 10.41
C ASP A 14 11.03 10.72 9.76
N THR A 15 10.15 10.47 8.79
CA THR A 15 9.43 11.49 8.04
C THR A 15 7.94 11.14 8.02
N PRO A 16 7.05 12.07 7.62
CA PRO A 16 5.63 11.74 7.44
C PRO A 16 5.35 10.62 6.43
N TRP A 17 6.29 10.30 5.53
CA TRP A 17 6.10 9.39 4.40
C TRP A 17 6.80 8.05 4.58
N VAL A 18 7.96 8.06 5.23
CA VAL A 18 8.80 6.88 5.37
C VAL A 18 9.57 6.92 6.68
N LYS A 19 9.61 5.79 7.36
CA LYS A 19 10.46 5.56 8.52
C LYS A 19 11.42 4.41 8.23
N VAL A 20 12.70 4.65 8.47
CA VAL A 20 13.77 3.66 8.33
C VAL A 20 14.42 3.44 9.68
N ARG A 21 14.52 2.19 10.11
CA ARG A 21 15.28 1.81 11.29
C ARG A 21 16.26 0.71 10.97
N ARG A 22 17.34 0.67 11.73
CA ARG A 22 18.30 -0.42 11.76
C ARG A 22 18.14 -1.20 13.04
N ASP A 23 17.90 -2.51 12.91
CA ASP A 23 17.69 -3.40 14.03
C ASP A 23 18.85 -4.40 14.15
N ARG A 24 19.28 -4.68 15.40
CA ARG A 24 20.02 -5.88 15.73
C ARG A 24 19.02 -6.95 16.12
N VAL A 25 19.02 -8.07 15.41
CA VAL A 25 18.06 -9.16 15.62
C VAL A 25 18.75 -10.48 15.87
N VAL A 26 18.06 -11.35 16.61
CA VAL A 26 18.46 -12.75 16.83
C VAL A 26 17.43 -13.63 16.14
N LEU A 27 17.90 -14.49 15.27
CA LEU A 27 17.09 -15.45 14.54
C LEU A 27 16.75 -16.65 15.44
N PRO A 28 15.73 -17.46 15.09
CA PRO A 28 15.35 -18.64 15.88
C PRO A 28 16.48 -19.67 16.11
N ASN A 29 17.42 -19.75 15.18
CA ASN A 29 18.60 -20.62 15.29
C ASN A 29 19.74 -20.03 16.14
N GLY A 30 19.51 -18.85 16.78
CA GLY A 30 20.49 -18.16 17.60
C GLY A 30 21.50 -17.28 16.84
N ALA A 31 21.46 -17.26 15.51
CA ALA A 31 22.32 -16.39 14.72
C ALA A 31 21.93 -14.92 14.94
N LYS A 32 22.93 -14.03 14.98
CA LYS A 32 22.74 -12.59 15.13
C LYS A 32 22.95 -11.87 13.81
N MET A 33 22.14 -10.84 13.57
CA MET A 33 22.28 -9.91 12.46
C MET A 33 22.25 -8.49 13.02
N ASP A 34 23.31 -7.73 12.80
CA ASP A 34 23.49 -6.40 13.41
C ASP A 34 22.95 -5.25 12.55
N ASP A 35 22.58 -5.53 11.31
CA ASP A 35 22.24 -4.54 10.28
C ASP A 35 20.96 -4.90 9.51
N PHE A 36 19.94 -5.34 10.22
CA PHE A 36 18.63 -5.57 9.61
C PHE A 36 17.88 -4.24 9.44
N TYR A 37 17.65 -3.84 8.20
CA TYR A 37 16.94 -2.60 7.89
C TYR A 37 15.45 -2.88 7.73
N ALA A 38 14.63 -2.17 8.50
CA ALA A 38 13.18 -2.17 8.38
C ALA A 38 12.71 -0.81 7.85
N ILE A 39 11.87 -0.86 6.82
CA ILE A 39 11.26 0.32 6.22
C ILE A 39 9.76 0.25 6.47
N THR A 40 9.21 1.31 7.03
CA THR A 40 7.77 1.50 7.20
C THR A 40 7.32 2.66 6.32
N ILE A 41 6.32 2.45 5.53
CA ILE A 41 5.64 3.47 4.71
C ILE A 41 4.18 3.59 5.16
N ARG A 42 3.47 4.61 4.71
CA ARG A 42 2.04 4.76 4.97
C ARG A 42 1.24 3.57 4.44
N ASP A 43 0.19 3.23 5.16
CA ASP A 43 -0.82 2.30 4.65
C ASP A 43 -1.49 2.88 3.40
N ALA A 44 -1.98 2.01 2.53
CA ALA A 44 -2.64 2.40 1.30
C ALA A 44 -3.84 1.49 1.03
N SER A 45 -4.79 1.99 0.26
CA SER A 45 -5.84 1.17 -0.36
C SER A 45 -5.63 1.12 -1.86
N ALA A 46 -5.87 -0.07 -2.44
CA ALA A 46 -5.84 -0.29 -3.87
C ALA A 46 -7.17 -0.87 -4.34
N VAL A 47 -7.58 -0.52 -5.55
CA VAL A 47 -8.90 -0.88 -6.08
C VAL A 47 -8.76 -1.66 -7.37
N VAL A 48 -9.34 -2.86 -7.42
CA VAL A 48 -9.59 -3.57 -8.67
C VAL A 48 -10.97 -3.12 -9.16
N ALA A 49 -11.01 -2.12 -10.04
CA ALA A 49 -12.24 -1.55 -10.56
C ALA A 49 -12.58 -2.15 -11.92
N LEU A 50 -13.82 -2.60 -12.08
CA LEU A 50 -14.35 -3.11 -13.34
C LEU A 50 -15.48 -2.18 -13.83
N ASP A 51 -15.48 -1.89 -15.13
CA ASP A 51 -16.61 -1.18 -15.76
C ASP A 51 -17.82 -2.12 -15.98
N GLU A 52 -18.92 -1.58 -16.52
CA GLU A 52 -20.13 -2.35 -16.82
C GLU A 52 -19.90 -3.48 -17.83
N GLY A 53 -18.87 -3.38 -18.64
CA GLY A 53 -18.44 -4.39 -19.60
C GLY A 53 -17.52 -5.46 -19.01
N GLY A 54 -17.14 -5.34 -17.73
CA GLY A 54 -16.18 -6.21 -17.07
C GLY A 54 -14.72 -5.92 -17.44
N ASN A 55 -14.43 -4.73 -17.98
CA ASN A 55 -13.06 -4.34 -18.27
C ASN A 55 -12.40 -3.72 -17.03
N LEU A 56 -11.14 -4.04 -16.82
CA LEU A 56 -10.34 -3.49 -15.73
C LEU A 56 -10.01 -2.01 -15.98
N ILE A 57 -10.33 -1.16 -15.03
CA ILE A 57 -9.99 0.26 -15.05
C ILE A 57 -8.56 0.43 -14.56
N LEU A 58 -7.72 1.01 -15.40
CA LEU A 58 -6.32 1.33 -15.09
C LEU A 58 -6.05 2.81 -15.30
N LYS A 59 -5.18 3.38 -14.48
CA LYS A 59 -4.63 4.72 -14.66
C LYS A 59 -3.23 4.66 -15.28
N ARG A 60 -2.81 5.74 -15.97
CA ARG A 60 -1.41 5.98 -16.36
C ARG A 60 -0.80 6.95 -15.37
N GLU A 61 0.34 6.60 -14.83
CA GLU A 61 1.06 7.47 -13.89
C GLU A 61 2.55 7.46 -14.19
N TYR A 62 3.14 8.66 -14.25
CA TYR A 62 4.59 8.80 -14.34
C TYR A 62 5.23 8.47 -12.99
N ARG A 63 6.09 7.48 -12.99
CA ARG A 63 6.84 7.06 -11.81
C ARG A 63 8.27 7.54 -11.89
N TYR A 64 8.57 8.62 -11.16
CA TYR A 64 9.87 9.27 -11.15
C TYR A 64 11.04 8.30 -10.95
N CYS A 65 10.95 7.34 -10.00
CA CYS A 65 12.00 6.37 -9.74
C CYS A 65 12.28 5.41 -10.92
N TYR A 66 11.34 5.27 -11.85
CA TYR A 66 11.47 4.41 -13.03
C TYR A 66 11.67 5.22 -14.32
N ASP A 67 11.56 6.56 -14.23
CA ASP A 67 11.62 7.49 -15.35
C ASP A 67 10.73 7.09 -16.54
N ARG A 68 9.50 6.65 -16.23
CA ARG A 68 8.52 6.21 -17.23
C ARG A 68 7.10 6.22 -16.70
N GLU A 69 6.14 6.22 -17.62
CA GLU A 69 4.74 5.96 -17.31
C GLU A 69 4.50 4.46 -17.10
N LEU A 70 3.70 4.14 -16.08
CA LEU A 70 3.22 2.80 -15.79
C LEU A 70 1.70 2.77 -15.85
N LEU A 71 1.14 1.60 -16.18
CA LEU A 71 -0.29 1.31 -16.01
C LEU A 71 -0.47 0.66 -14.65
N GLU A 72 -1.34 1.24 -13.85
CA GLU A 72 -1.57 0.82 -12.47
C GLU A 72 -3.06 0.80 -12.16
N ILE A 73 -3.46 -0.03 -11.20
CA ILE A 73 -4.79 0.07 -10.60
C ILE A 73 -4.87 1.34 -9.75
N PRO A 74 -6.06 1.94 -9.57
CA PRO A 74 -6.24 3.06 -8.64
C PRO A 74 -5.79 2.68 -7.22
N ALA A 75 -4.94 3.52 -6.62
CA ALA A 75 -4.42 3.26 -5.28
C ALA A 75 -3.81 4.51 -4.67
N GLY A 76 -3.98 4.68 -3.38
CA GLY A 76 -3.30 5.76 -2.66
C GLY A 76 -3.22 5.56 -1.16
N ALA A 77 -2.38 6.38 -0.55
CA ALA A 77 -2.08 6.32 0.88
C ALA A 77 -3.21 6.90 1.72
N PHE A 78 -3.28 6.42 2.95
CA PHE A 78 -4.13 7.02 3.98
C PHE A 78 -3.64 8.42 4.32
N ASN A 79 -4.54 9.38 4.38
CA ASN A 79 -4.28 10.70 4.94
C ASN A 79 -4.26 10.64 6.48
N ASP A 80 -3.77 11.69 7.11
CA ASP A 80 -3.72 11.76 8.56
C ASP A 80 -5.14 11.68 9.15
N GLY A 81 -5.36 10.70 10.03
CA GLY A 81 -6.65 10.43 10.67
C GLY A 81 -7.59 9.49 9.89
N GLU A 82 -7.27 9.13 8.65
CA GLU A 82 -8.02 8.08 7.94
C GLU A 82 -7.68 6.70 8.52
N THR A 83 -8.72 5.90 8.77
CA THR A 83 -8.58 4.54 9.33
C THR A 83 -9.41 3.50 8.59
N ASP A 84 -10.36 3.95 7.74
CA ASP A 84 -11.24 3.08 6.98
C ASP A 84 -10.70 2.89 5.56
N PRO A 85 -10.23 1.68 5.20
CA PRO A 85 -9.68 1.40 3.88
C PRO A 85 -10.71 1.57 2.76
N LEU A 86 -12.02 1.36 3.04
CA LEU A 86 -13.06 1.56 2.03
C LEU A 86 -13.25 3.03 1.67
N LEU A 87 -13.19 3.93 2.66
CA LEU A 87 -13.28 5.37 2.39
C LEU A 87 -12.10 5.87 1.58
N VAL A 88 -10.88 5.39 1.89
CA VAL A 88 -9.68 5.69 1.10
C VAL A 88 -9.81 5.16 -0.32
N ALA A 89 -10.26 3.91 -0.50
CA ALA A 89 -10.47 3.31 -1.81
C ALA A 89 -11.47 4.09 -2.68
N LYS A 90 -12.59 4.53 -2.08
CA LYS A 90 -13.61 5.35 -2.77
C LYS A 90 -13.03 6.71 -3.21
N ARG A 91 -12.27 7.35 -2.34
CA ARG A 91 -11.62 8.63 -2.65
C ARG A 91 -10.63 8.46 -3.79
N GLU A 92 -9.72 7.49 -3.71
CA GLU A 92 -8.69 7.25 -4.73
C GLU A 92 -9.30 6.86 -6.09
N LEU A 93 -10.33 6.01 -6.11
CA LEU A 93 -11.02 5.67 -7.35
C LEU A 93 -11.58 6.91 -8.04
N LEU A 94 -12.27 7.76 -7.28
CA LEU A 94 -12.84 9.00 -7.81
C LEU A 94 -11.75 9.98 -8.27
N GLU A 95 -10.74 10.25 -7.44
CA GLU A 95 -9.69 11.23 -7.72
C GLU A 95 -8.83 10.85 -8.92
N GLU A 96 -8.52 9.57 -9.06
CA GLU A 96 -7.59 9.09 -10.09
C GLU A 96 -8.26 8.70 -11.42
N THR A 97 -9.55 8.35 -11.39
CA THR A 97 -10.24 7.81 -12.58
C THR A 97 -11.55 8.50 -12.92
N GLY A 98 -12.14 9.26 -11.99
CA GLY A 98 -13.47 9.83 -12.12
C GLY A 98 -14.61 8.82 -11.95
N TYR A 99 -14.32 7.55 -11.67
CA TYR A 99 -15.33 6.53 -11.45
C TYR A 99 -15.79 6.48 -9.99
N VAL A 100 -17.05 6.06 -9.79
CA VAL A 100 -17.63 5.78 -8.47
C VAL A 100 -18.35 4.44 -8.51
N SER A 101 -18.52 3.81 -7.35
CA SER A 101 -19.26 2.55 -7.23
C SER A 101 -20.03 2.50 -5.91
N ASP A 102 -21.20 1.84 -5.95
CA ASP A 102 -21.96 1.47 -4.74
C ASP A 102 -21.72 0.01 -4.33
N CYS A 103 -21.12 -0.80 -5.23
CA CYS A 103 -20.82 -2.20 -4.98
C CYS A 103 -19.32 -2.35 -4.66
N TRP A 104 -19.02 -2.87 -3.46
CA TRP A 104 -17.68 -3.04 -2.98
C TRP A 104 -17.52 -4.40 -2.32
N GLU A 105 -16.43 -5.10 -2.64
CA GLU A 105 -16.01 -6.33 -2.01
C GLU A 105 -14.61 -6.15 -1.41
N TYR A 106 -14.43 -6.57 -0.16
CA TYR A 106 -13.13 -6.55 0.49
C TYR A 106 -12.35 -7.83 0.18
N LEU A 107 -11.30 -7.71 -0.61
CA LEU A 107 -10.47 -8.83 -1.04
C LEU A 107 -9.40 -9.23 0.00
N GLY A 108 -9.24 -8.44 1.06
CA GLY A 108 -8.30 -8.72 2.13
C GLY A 108 -7.06 -7.82 2.10
N PRO A 109 -6.21 -7.89 3.15
CA PRO A 109 -4.99 -7.14 3.21
C PRO A 109 -3.93 -7.80 2.34
N THR A 110 -3.21 -6.98 1.58
CA THR A 110 -1.98 -7.38 0.90
C THR A 110 -0.77 -6.86 1.65
N LEU A 111 0.32 -7.59 1.60
CA LEU A 111 1.60 -7.17 2.17
C LEU A 111 2.54 -6.81 1.03
N GLN A 112 2.87 -5.53 0.91
CA GLN A 112 3.91 -5.10 -0.01
C GLN A 112 5.28 -5.42 0.60
N ARG A 113 6.04 -6.29 -0.07
CA ARG A 113 7.40 -6.62 0.34
C ARG A 113 8.34 -5.52 -0.13
N SER A 114 8.85 -4.71 0.79
CA SER A 114 10.10 -3.98 0.57
C SER A 114 11.26 -4.94 0.76
N ALA A 115 12.25 -4.91 -0.14
CA ALA A 115 13.41 -5.79 -0.06
C ALA A 115 14.09 -5.63 1.33
N GLY A 116 14.04 -6.69 2.16
CA GLY A 116 14.71 -6.78 3.46
C GLY A 116 13.95 -6.28 4.68
N GLY A 117 12.70 -5.83 4.55
CA GLY A 117 11.93 -5.26 5.66
C GLY A 117 10.68 -6.07 6.05
N LEU A 118 10.16 -5.77 7.24
CA LEU A 118 8.86 -6.20 7.68
C LEU A 118 7.77 -5.64 6.74
N PRO A 119 6.62 -6.31 6.61
CA PRO A 119 5.54 -5.82 5.78
C PRO A 119 5.12 -4.44 6.25
N SER A 120 5.02 -3.49 5.32
CA SER A 120 4.20 -2.31 5.51
C SER A 120 2.76 -2.80 5.67
N GLU A 121 2.12 -2.39 6.75
CA GLU A 121 0.82 -2.91 7.11
C GLU A 121 -0.23 -2.42 6.11
N ARG A 122 -0.96 -3.38 5.52
CA ARG A 122 -2.28 -3.26 4.93
C ARG A 122 -2.42 -2.37 3.68
N ALA A 123 -2.10 -2.90 2.50
CA ALA A 123 -2.88 -2.51 1.34
C ALA A 123 -4.19 -3.32 1.36
N ALA A 124 -5.32 -2.64 1.41
CA ALA A 124 -6.62 -3.28 1.21
C ALA A 124 -6.89 -3.32 -0.30
N LEU A 125 -7.03 -4.51 -0.87
CA LEU A 125 -7.49 -4.65 -2.23
C LEU A 125 -9.01 -4.71 -2.18
N LEU A 126 -9.67 -3.78 -2.87
CA LEU A 126 -11.12 -3.71 -2.95
C LEU A 126 -11.54 -3.85 -4.41
N GLU A 127 -12.42 -4.80 -4.69
CA GLU A 127 -13.07 -4.92 -6.00
C GLU A 127 -14.30 -4.02 -6.02
N SER A 128 -14.49 -3.29 -7.11
CA SER A 128 -15.70 -2.50 -7.33
C SER A 128 -16.22 -2.71 -8.74
N SER A 129 -17.54 -2.82 -8.89
CA SER A 129 -18.20 -2.60 -10.18
C SER A 129 -18.43 -1.10 -10.32
N ALA A 130 -17.73 -0.46 -11.24
CA ALA A 130 -17.70 0.99 -11.34
C ALA A 130 -18.70 1.51 -12.39
N GLN A 131 -19.42 2.59 -12.06
CA GLN A 131 -20.14 3.42 -13.02
C GLN A 131 -19.36 4.71 -13.26
N ALA A 132 -19.21 5.09 -14.53
CA ALA A 132 -18.54 6.33 -14.91
C ALA A 132 -19.44 7.52 -14.58
N TRP A 133 -18.88 8.54 -13.90
CA TRP A 133 -19.47 9.86 -13.77
C TRP A 133 -18.61 10.83 -14.57
N SER A 134 -19.20 11.58 -15.50
CA SER A 134 -18.56 12.74 -16.05
C SER A 134 -18.73 13.89 -15.06
N LEU A 135 -17.63 14.45 -14.62
CA LEU A 135 -17.63 15.75 -13.97
C LEU A 135 -17.73 16.78 -15.09
N ASP A 136 -18.92 17.38 -15.28
CA ASP A 136 -19.08 18.61 -16.07
C ASP A 136 -18.53 19.81 -15.29
#